data_7f7e5899ec5b624f64c7656e47ab966d
#
_entry.id   7f7e5899ec5b624f64c7656e47ab966d
#
_cell.length_a   1.000
_cell.length_b   1.000
_cell.length_c   1.000
_cell.angle_alpha   90.00
_cell.angle_beta   90.00
_cell.angle_gamma   90.00
#
_symmetry.space_group_name_H-M   'P 1'
#
loop_
_entity.id
_entity.type
_entity.pdbx_description
1 polymer ?
#
loop_
_entity_poly.entity_id
_entity_poly.type
_entity_poly.pdbx_seq_one_letter_code
_entity_poly.pdbx_strand_id
1 'polypeptide(L)'
;YRLLASRRGRKALDGDGHLILFPGSACETYKMTNNASSTIAALRTVLETYIKVCNNEKWQKMLETIPPVPLRYIEVKDSLNRQTSTMIPVWKQTISPAKSWERINNIETPQLYPVFPWRIYGVGKENLEIARDTYFYDPDALKFRSHTGWKQDNIWAACLGLTEEAKSLSLAKLSDGPHRFPAFWGPGYDWTPDHNWGGSGMIGLQEMLLQTNGTQILLFPAWPTE
;
A
#
# COMPACT_ATOMS: atom_id res chain seq x y z
N TYR A 1 20.06 8.06 8.19
CA TYR A 1 20.55 6.70 7.96
C TYR A 1 22.07 6.64 7.72
N ARG A 2 22.67 7.50 6.86
CA ARG A 2 24.13 7.53 6.66
C ARG A 2 24.89 7.73 7.97
N LEU A 3 24.51 8.70 8.78
CA LEU A 3 25.12 8.96 10.08
C LEU A 3 24.94 7.79 11.05
N LEU A 4 23.74 7.18 11.08
CA LEU A 4 23.48 6.03 11.92
C LEU A 4 24.31 4.81 11.51
N ALA A 5 24.44 4.55 10.22
CA ALA A 5 25.25 3.49 9.68
C ALA A 5 26.74 3.68 10.05
N SER A 6 27.26 4.89 9.83
CA SER A 6 28.63 5.25 10.19
C SER A 6 28.93 5.03 11.68
N ARG A 7 28.07 5.55 12.56
CA ARG A 7 28.23 5.37 14.02
C ARG A 7 28.19 3.91 14.49
N ARG A 8 27.61 3.03 13.69
CA ARG A 8 27.51 1.60 13.98
C ARG A 8 28.46 0.73 13.15
N GLY A 9 29.42 1.33 12.46
CA GLY A 9 30.40 0.62 11.62
C GLY A 9 29.78 -0.17 10.47
N ARG A 10 28.60 0.28 9.95
CA ARG A 10 27.89 -0.38 8.85
C ARG A 10 27.98 0.42 7.56
N LYS A 11 27.88 -0.27 6.43
CA LYS A 11 27.72 0.39 5.13
C LYS A 11 26.38 1.14 5.08
N ALA A 12 26.38 2.34 4.56
CA ALA A 12 25.19 3.16 4.35
C ALA A 12 24.54 2.92 3.00
N LEU A 13 25.33 2.45 2.03
CA LEU A 13 24.91 2.15 0.66
C LEU A 13 25.13 0.67 0.37
N ASP A 14 24.28 0.10 -0.47
CA ASP A 14 24.45 -1.24 -1.04
C ASP A 14 25.43 -1.23 -2.25
N GLY A 15 25.53 -2.37 -2.95
CA GLY A 15 26.42 -2.53 -4.11
C GLY A 15 26.02 -1.68 -5.31
N ASP A 16 24.76 -1.28 -5.39
CA ASP A 16 24.19 -0.48 -6.48
C ASP A 16 24.17 1.02 -6.16
N GLY A 17 24.70 1.41 -5.00
CA GLY A 17 24.75 2.80 -4.54
C GLY A 17 23.46 3.29 -3.87
N HIS A 18 22.51 2.43 -3.60
CA HIS A 18 21.27 2.79 -2.92
C HIS A 18 21.42 2.76 -1.39
N LEU A 19 20.66 3.63 -0.72
CA LEU A 19 20.62 3.68 0.74
C LEU A 19 20.08 2.38 1.34
N ILE A 20 20.76 1.92 2.37
CA ILE A 20 20.29 0.86 3.27
C ILE A 20 19.52 1.51 4.42
N LEU A 21 18.20 1.49 4.32
CA LEU A 21 17.30 2.07 5.33
C LEU A 21 17.05 1.05 6.46
N PHE A 22 18.04 0.88 7.35
CA PHE A 22 18.01 -0.07 8.46
C PHE A 22 18.62 0.56 9.74
N PRO A 23 18.10 0.26 10.93
CA PRO A 23 16.84 -0.40 11.20
C PRO A 23 15.65 0.49 10.89
N GLY A 24 14.55 -0.12 10.42
CA GLY A 24 13.33 0.57 10.11
C GLY A 24 12.09 -0.18 10.61
N SER A 25 10.94 0.38 10.27
CA SER A 25 9.63 -0.24 10.47
C SER A 25 8.79 0.03 9.24
N ALA A 26 8.10 -0.97 8.73
CA ALA A 26 7.07 -0.75 7.73
C ALA A 26 5.74 -0.59 8.47
N CYS A 27 5.33 0.66 8.65
CA CYS A 27 4.30 1.09 9.60
C CYS A 27 4.56 0.51 11.00
N GLU A 28 3.54 0.15 11.73
CA GLU A 28 3.68 -0.54 13.01
C GLU A 28 3.77 -2.06 12.87
N THR A 29 3.52 -2.58 11.67
CA THR A 29 3.36 -4.00 11.42
C THR A 29 4.69 -4.74 11.32
N TYR A 30 5.57 -4.36 10.41
CA TYR A 30 6.83 -5.07 10.21
C TYR A 30 7.97 -4.34 10.91
N LYS A 31 8.66 -5.05 11.80
CA LYS A 31 9.72 -4.49 12.64
C LYS A 31 11.12 -4.95 12.22
N MET A 32 12.11 -4.12 12.52
CA MET A 32 13.50 -4.31 12.13
C MET A 32 13.63 -4.50 10.63
N THR A 33 12.93 -3.66 9.88
CA THR A 33 12.92 -3.74 8.42
C THR A 33 14.19 -3.17 7.81
N ASN A 34 14.60 -3.78 6.71
CA ASN A 34 15.53 -3.21 5.75
C ASN A 34 14.71 -2.76 4.53
N ASN A 35 14.83 -1.48 4.17
CA ASN A 35 14.18 -0.91 2.99
C ASN A 35 12.65 -1.14 2.94
N ALA A 36 11.94 -0.61 3.95
CA ALA A 36 10.49 -0.66 4.02
C ALA A 36 9.81 0.02 2.82
N SER A 37 8.86 -0.65 2.17
CA SER A 37 8.15 -0.18 0.98
C SER A 37 7.42 1.16 1.21
N SER A 38 6.75 1.30 2.36
CA SER A 38 6.05 2.53 2.75
C SER A 38 7.01 3.72 2.88
N THR A 39 8.19 3.51 3.47
CA THR A 39 9.22 4.54 3.63
C THR A 39 9.86 4.92 2.28
N ILE A 40 10.17 3.92 1.44
CA ILE A 40 10.73 4.16 0.11
C ILE A 40 9.74 4.93 -0.76
N ALA A 41 8.48 4.50 -0.78
CA ALA A 41 7.42 5.16 -1.54
C ALA A 41 7.27 6.63 -1.12
N ALA A 42 7.24 6.89 0.20
CA ALA A 42 7.19 8.24 0.75
C ALA A 42 8.38 9.10 0.28
N LEU A 43 9.60 8.60 0.44
CA LEU A 43 10.82 9.32 0.07
C LEU A 43 10.87 9.64 -1.43
N ARG A 44 10.52 8.68 -2.29
CA ARG A 44 10.48 8.89 -3.75
C ARG A 44 9.46 9.97 -4.10
N THR A 45 8.21 9.83 -3.65
CA THR A 45 7.13 10.78 -3.97
C THR A 45 7.47 12.20 -3.48
N VAL A 46 8.00 12.33 -2.27
CA VAL A 46 8.39 13.64 -1.72
C VAL A 46 9.54 14.25 -2.52
N LEU A 47 10.61 13.49 -2.81
CA LEU A 47 11.76 14.00 -3.58
C LEU A 47 11.36 14.36 -5.01
N GLU A 48 10.58 13.53 -5.70
CA GLU A 48 10.09 13.81 -7.04
C GLU A 48 9.25 15.10 -7.08
N THR A 49 8.42 15.31 -6.05
CA THR A 49 7.63 16.55 -5.90
C THR A 49 8.55 17.76 -5.67
N TYR A 50 9.53 17.65 -4.79
CA TYR A 50 10.49 18.74 -4.55
C TYR A 50 11.33 19.09 -5.78
N ILE A 51 11.74 18.09 -6.56
CA ILE A 51 12.48 18.29 -7.80
C ILE A 51 11.63 19.08 -8.80
N LYS A 52 10.35 18.72 -8.96
CA LYS A 52 9.44 19.45 -9.86
C LYS A 52 9.22 20.91 -9.44
N VAL A 53 9.17 21.19 -8.15
CA VAL A 53 8.89 22.55 -7.63
C VAL A 53 10.17 23.39 -7.55
N CYS A 54 11.29 22.84 -7.09
CA CYS A 54 12.50 23.57 -6.73
C CYS A 54 13.66 23.41 -7.73
N ASN A 55 13.58 22.45 -8.67
CA ASN A 55 14.60 22.11 -9.67
C ASN A 55 16.04 22.14 -9.11
N ASN A 56 16.30 21.42 -8.03
CA ASN A 56 17.56 21.45 -7.31
C ASN A 56 18.33 20.13 -7.44
N GLU A 57 19.55 20.19 -7.95
CA GLU A 57 20.42 19.03 -8.16
C GLU A 57 20.65 18.18 -6.90
N LYS A 58 20.64 18.80 -5.72
CA LYS A 58 20.78 18.06 -4.45
C LYS A 58 19.67 17.01 -4.28
N TRP A 59 18.44 17.39 -4.59
CA TRP A 59 17.31 16.48 -4.48
C TRP A 59 17.33 15.40 -5.54
N GLN A 60 17.79 15.74 -6.75
CA GLN A 60 18.03 14.78 -7.82
C GLN A 60 19.00 13.68 -7.37
N LYS A 61 20.19 14.09 -6.89
CA LYS A 61 21.21 13.17 -6.37
C LYS A 61 20.72 12.36 -5.18
N MET A 62 19.83 12.92 -4.35
CA MET A 62 19.21 12.14 -3.26
C MET A 62 18.26 11.08 -3.81
N LEU A 63 17.42 11.42 -4.78
CA LEU A 63 16.46 10.48 -5.38
C LEU A 63 17.18 9.28 -6.00
N GLU A 64 18.33 9.51 -6.67
CA GLU A 64 19.17 8.46 -7.25
C GLU A 64 19.68 7.45 -6.20
N THR A 65 19.83 7.87 -4.94
CA THR A 65 20.23 6.98 -3.85
C THR A 65 19.06 6.25 -3.17
N ILE A 66 17.81 6.59 -3.49
CA ILE A 66 16.67 5.90 -2.89
C ILE A 66 16.44 4.59 -3.65
N PRO A 67 16.43 3.43 -2.96
CA PRO A 67 16.20 2.16 -3.62
C PRO A 67 14.82 2.09 -4.30
N PRO A 68 14.61 1.17 -5.25
CA PRO A 68 13.28 0.89 -5.77
C PRO A 68 12.38 0.31 -4.68
N VAL A 69 11.06 0.41 -4.88
CA VAL A 69 10.09 -0.27 -4.02
C VAL A 69 10.37 -1.78 -4.08
N PRO A 70 10.54 -2.45 -2.93
CA PRO A 70 10.88 -3.87 -2.92
C PRO A 70 9.73 -4.72 -3.44
N LEU A 71 10.06 -5.67 -4.30
CA LEU A 71 9.12 -6.65 -4.85
C LEU A 71 9.50 -8.05 -4.37
N ARG A 72 8.51 -8.95 -4.35
CA ARG A 72 8.71 -10.39 -4.09
C ARG A 72 7.85 -11.23 -5.01
N TYR A 73 8.23 -12.48 -5.20
CA TYR A 73 7.40 -13.47 -5.86
C TYR A 73 6.71 -14.33 -4.81
N ILE A 74 5.44 -14.59 -5.01
CA ILE A 74 4.65 -15.52 -4.21
C ILE A 74 4.05 -16.59 -5.11
N GLU A 75 4.01 -17.80 -4.61
CA GLU A 75 3.35 -18.92 -5.27
C GLU A 75 1.87 -18.91 -4.93
N VAL A 76 1.02 -18.94 -5.94
CA VAL A 76 -0.43 -19.03 -5.78
C VAL A 76 -0.99 -20.21 -6.58
N LYS A 77 -2.01 -20.85 -6.06
CA LYS A 77 -2.74 -21.91 -6.76
C LYS A 77 -3.95 -21.29 -7.47
N ASP A 78 -3.69 -20.59 -8.57
CA ASP A 78 -4.67 -19.74 -9.23
C ASP A 78 -5.30 -20.39 -10.47
N SER A 79 -4.64 -21.40 -11.08
CA SER A 79 -5.15 -22.06 -12.27
C SER A 79 -5.45 -23.54 -12.03
N LEU A 80 -6.64 -23.94 -12.49
CA LEU A 80 -7.06 -25.34 -12.51
C LEU A 80 -6.69 -25.96 -13.86
N ASN A 81 -5.85 -26.98 -13.85
CA ASN A 81 -5.69 -27.81 -15.05
C ASN A 81 -6.98 -28.61 -15.27
N ARG A 82 -7.73 -28.25 -16.33
CA ARG A 82 -9.03 -28.85 -16.63
C ARG A 82 -8.96 -30.34 -16.98
N GLN A 83 -7.80 -30.83 -17.43
CA GLN A 83 -7.61 -32.25 -17.79
C GLN A 83 -7.31 -33.12 -16.57
N THR A 84 -6.60 -32.59 -15.59
CA THR A 84 -6.19 -33.35 -14.40
C THR A 84 -6.92 -32.94 -13.12
N SER A 85 -7.75 -31.92 -13.18
CA SER A 85 -8.38 -31.28 -11.99
C SER A 85 -7.37 -30.86 -10.91
N THR A 86 -6.14 -30.58 -11.32
CA THR A 86 -5.04 -30.22 -10.41
C THR A 86 -4.80 -28.74 -10.45
N MET A 87 -4.62 -28.11 -9.29
CA MET A 87 -4.20 -26.72 -9.21
C MET A 87 -2.74 -26.59 -9.61
N ILE A 88 -2.47 -25.73 -10.57
CA ILE A 88 -1.11 -25.45 -11.04
C ILE A 88 -0.57 -24.25 -10.25
N PRO A 89 0.63 -24.33 -9.67
CA PRO A 89 1.25 -23.19 -9.03
C PRO A 89 1.59 -22.13 -10.07
N VAL A 90 1.20 -20.88 -9.78
CA VAL A 90 1.54 -19.71 -10.59
C VAL A 90 2.29 -18.72 -9.71
N TRP A 91 3.38 -18.17 -10.23
CA TRP A 91 4.16 -17.17 -9.52
C TRP A 91 3.63 -15.78 -9.83
N LYS A 92 3.26 -15.05 -8.80
CA LYS A 92 2.82 -13.66 -8.88
C LYS A 92 3.88 -12.73 -8.31
N GLN A 93 4.16 -11.65 -9.02
CA GLN A 93 5.01 -10.59 -8.51
C GLN A 93 4.18 -9.61 -7.70
N THR A 94 4.56 -9.38 -6.44
CA THR A 94 3.84 -8.51 -5.52
C THR A 94 4.79 -7.50 -4.88
N ILE A 95 4.22 -6.41 -4.36
CA ILE A 95 4.96 -5.45 -3.55
C ILE A 95 5.29 -6.11 -2.22
N SER A 96 6.56 -6.16 -1.87
CA SER A 96 7.00 -6.65 -0.55
C SER A 96 6.84 -5.55 0.50
N PRO A 97 6.48 -5.86 1.75
CA PRO A 97 6.43 -4.88 2.83
C PRO A 97 7.79 -4.22 3.11
N ALA A 98 8.87 -4.95 2.86
CA ALA A 98 10.26 -4.50 2.96
C ALA A 98 11.16 -5.46 2.19
N LYS A 99 12.45 -5.14 2.01
CA LYS A 99 13.45 -6.08 1.49
C LYS A 99 13.65 -7.28 2.43
N SER A 100 13.61 -7.02 3.74
CA SER A 100 13.60 -8.05 4.80
C SER A 100 13.06 -7.45 6.10
N TRP A 101 12.59 -8.30 7.00
CA TRP A 101 12.10 -7.92 8.33
C TRP A 101 12.34 -9.06 9.32
N GLU A 102 12.24 -8.74 10.61
CA GLU A 102 12.44 -9.70 11.68
C GLU A 102 11.12 -10.29 12.20
N ARG A 103 10.10 -9.43 12.41
CA ARG A 103 8.82 -9.85 12.99
C ARG A 103 7.65 -8.98 12.55
N ILE A 104 6.44 -9.53 12.72
CA ILE A 104 5.15 -8.86 12.45
C ILE A 104 4.46 -8.64 13.80
N ASN A 105 4.08 -7.38 14.09
CA ASN A 105 3.51 -6.98 15.38
C ASN A 105 2.08 -6.43 15.28
N ASN A 106 1.61 -6.02 14.10
CA ASN A 106 0.31 -5.36 13.91
C ASN A 106 -0.36 -5.88 12.64
N ILE A 107 -1.45 -5.24 12.22
CA ILE A 107 -2.31 -5.65 11.10
C ILE A 107 -2.42 -4.59 9.99
N GLU A 108 -1.54 -3.59 9.95
CA GLU A 108 -1.44 -2.67 8.82
C GLU A 108 -0.84 -3.38 7.60
N THR A 109 -1.14 -2.88 6.41
CA THR A 109 -0.71 -3.47 5.14
C THR A 109 0.21 -2.50 4.38
N PRO A 110 1.46 -2.28 4.87
CA PRO A 110 2.38 -1.28 4.31
C PRO A 110 2.78 -1.55 2.85
N GLN A 111 2.66 -2.78 2.36
CA GLN A 111 2.86 -3.13 0.95
C GLN A 111 1.82 -2.50 0.01
N LEU A 112 0.69 -1.99 0.51
CA LEU A 112 -0.29 -1.23 -0.26
C LEU A 112 -0.17 0.30 -0.09
N TYR A 113 0.73 0.78 0.75
CA TYR A 113 1.02 2.23 0.86
C TYR A 113 1.62 2.85 -0.43
N PRO A 114 2.38 2.13 -1.25
CA PRO A 114 2.76 2.62 -2.59
C PRO A 114 1.57 2.87 -3.52
N VAL A 115 0.38 2.27 -3.26
CA VAL A 115 -0.88 2.57 -3.96
C VAL A 115 -1.53 3.83 -3.36
N PHE A 116 -1.76 3.84 -2.05
CA PHE A 116 -2.27 5.00 -1.31
C PHE A 116 -1.62 5.05 0.08
N PRO A 117 -1.09 6.19 0.50
CA PRO A 117 -1.26 7.53 -0.08
C PRO A 117 -0.25 7.91 -1.20
N TRP A 118 0.78 7.11 -1.46
CA TRP A 118 1.92 7.55 -2.26
C TRP A 118 1.73 7.50 -3.79
N ARG A 119 0.71 6.82 -4.27
CA ARG A 119 0.28 6.79 -5.68
C ARG A 119 1.39 6.49 -6.70
N ILE A 120 2.30 5.60 -6.34
CA ILE A 120 3.29 5.04 -7.28
C ILE A 120 2.62 4.02 -8.20
N TYR A 121 1.70 3.23 -7.65
CA TYR A 121 0.86 2.26 -8.36
C TYR A 121 -0.60 2.71 -8.34
N GLY A 122 -1.38 2.31 -9.33
CA GLY A 122 -2.82 2.59 -9.38
C GLY A 122 -3.34 2.67 -10.81
N VAL A 123 -4.62 2.95 -10.97
CA VAL A 123 -5.25 3.13 -12.29
C VAL A 123 -4.53 4.22 -13.08
N GLY A 124 -4.24 3.93 -14.36
CA GLY A 124 -3.48 4.82 -15.23
C GLY A 124 -1.98 4.86 -14.99
N LYS A 125 -1.45 4.07 -14.05
CA LYS A 125 -0.01 3.91 -13.78
C LYS A 125 0.53 2.64 -14.43
N GLU A 126 1.83 2.64 -14.68
CA GLU A 126 2.55 1.44 -15.08
C GLU A 126 2.51 0.38 -13.95
N ASN A 127 2.63 -0.87 -14.34
CA ASN A 127 2.71 -2.01 -13.41
C ASN A 127 1.52 -2.12 -12.44
N LEU A 128 0.32 -1.69 -12.86
CA LEU A 128 -0.91 -1.81 -12.08
C LEU A 128 -1.14 -3.24 -11.57
N GLU A 129 -0.83 -4.24 -12.40
CA GLU A 129 -1.05 -5.65 -12.08
C GLU A 129 -0.21 -6.13 -10.88
N ILE A 130 1.00 -5.59 -10.68
CA ILE A 130 1.80 -5.90 -9.48
C ILE A 130 1.05 -5.49 -8.19
N ALA A 131 0.41 -4.34 -8.22
CA ALA A 131 -0.35 -3.87 -7.07
C ALA A 131 -1.69 -4.60 -6.89
N ARG A 132 -2.36 -4.99 -7.99
CA ARG A 132 -3.53 -5.87 -7.97
C ARG A 132 -3.18 -7.26 -7.45
N ASP A 133 -2.08 -7.84 -7.93
CA ASP A 133 -1.57 -9.12 -7.43
C ASP A 133 -1.22 -9.03 -5.94
N THR A 134 -0.65 -7.90 -5.48
CA THR A 134 -0.43 -7.65 -4.05
C THR A 134 -1.74 -7.65 -3.27
N TYR A 135 -2.76 -6.96 -3.78
CA TYR A 135 -4.06 -6.89 -3.13
C TYR A 135 -4.74 -8.26 -3.04
N PHE A 136 -4.69 -9.06 -4.10
CA PHE A 136 -5.42 -10.34 -4.17
C PHE A 136 -4.65 -11.54 -3.61
N TYR A 137 -3.32 -11.54 -3.63
CA TYR A 137 -2.55 -12.75 -3.37
C TYR A 137 -1.52 -12.61 -2.25
N ASP A 138 -1.18 -11.38 -1.84
CA ASP A 138 -0.27 -11.23 -0.71
C ASP A 138 -0.92 -11.77 0.57
N PRO A 139 -0.29 -12.75 1.26
CA PRO A 139 -0.93 -13.45 2.38
C PRO A 139 -1.24 -12.54 3.56
N ASP A 140 -0.41 -11.53 3.81
CA ASP A 140 -0.65 -10.59 4.90
C ASP A 140 -1.70 -9.54 4.50
N ALA A 141 -1.72 -9.09 3.23
CA ALA A 141 -2.77 -8.22 2.73
C ALA A 141 -4.15 -8.88 2.80
N LEU A 142 -4.23 -10.17 2.46
CA LEU A 142 -5.45 -10.97 2.61
C LEU A 142 -5.86 -11.12 4.07
N LYS A 143 -4.91 -11.52 4.92
CA LYS A 143 -5.15 -11.78 6.34
C LYS A 143 -5.60 -10.55 7.10
N PHE A 144 -5.05 -9.39 6.77
CA PHE A 144 -5.30 -8.13 7.49
C PHE A 144 -6.39 -7.28 6.86
N ARG A 145 -6.99 -7.69 5.74
CA ARG A 145 -8.05 -6.96 5.06
C ARG A 145 -9.26 -6.76 5.97
N SER A 146 -9.73 -5.51 6.04
CA SER A 146 -10.88 -5.15 6.85
C SER A 146 -11.47 -3.81 6.42
N HIS A 147 -12.75 -3.60 6.77
CA HIS A 147 -13.42 -2.30 6.63
C HIS A 147 -13.43 -1.50 7.94
N THR A 148 -13.03 -2.10 9.07
CA THR A 148 -13.23 -1.51 10.40
C THR A 148 -12.18 -0.44 10.73
N GLY A 149 -12.59 0.57 11.49
CA GLY A 149 -11.72 1.60 12.03
C GLY A 149 -10.92 2.34 10.94
N TRP A 150 -9.65 2.50 11.18
CA TRP A 150 -8.67 3.19 10.33
C TRP A 150 -8.23 2.41 9.08
N LYS A 151 -8.73 1.19 8.84
CA LYS A 151 -8.36 0.38 7.68
C LYS A 151 -8.70 1.09 6.37
N GLN A 152 -7.79 0.97 5.40
CA GLN A 152 -7.81 1.70 4.12
C GLN A 152 -8.09 0.79 2.92
N ASP A 153 -8.56 -0.43 3.16
CA ASP A 153 -8.73 -1.44 2.12
C ASP A 153 -9.71 -1.01 1.01
N ASN A 154 -10.74 -0.23 1.35
CA ASN A 154 -11.66 0.38 0.39
C ASN A 154 -10.96 1.43 -0.49
N ILE A 155 -10.01 2.20 0.05
CA ILE A 155 -9.26 3.20 -0.70
C ILE A 155 -8.32 2.50 -1.68
N TRP A 156 -7.58 1.48 -1.23
CA TRP A 156 -6.69 0.72 -2.11
C TRP A 156 -7.46 0.04 -3.23
N ALA A 157 -8.60 -0.59 -2.92
CA ALA A 157 -9.46 -1.18 -3.94
C ALA A 157 -9.90 -0.14 -4.99
N ALA A 158 -10.34 1.04 -4.56
CA ALA A 158 -10.73 2.12 -5.47
C ALA A 158 -9.55 2.61 -6.33
N CYS A 159 -8.36 2.83 -5.71
CA CYS A 159 -7.16 3.26 -6.44
C CYS A 159 -6.64 2.21 -7.44
N LEU A 160 -6.96 0.94 -7.25
CA LEU A 160 -6.62 -0.17 -8.15
C LEU A 160 -7.71 -0.44 -9.23
N GLY A 161 -8.83 0.29 -9.21
CA GLY A 161 -9.95 0.09 -10.11
C GLY A 161 -10.69 -1.24 -9.88
N LEU A 162 -10.68 -1.73 -8.63
CA LEU A 162 -11.37 -2.94 -8.20
C LEU A 162 -12.78 -2.56 -7.73
N THR A 163 -13.69 -2.39 -8.68
CA THR A 163 -15.01 -1.78 -8.47
C THR A 163 -15.84 -2.49 -7.42
N GLU A 164 -15.96 -3.82 -7.50
CA GLU A 164 -16.81 -4.58 -6.58
C GLU A 164 -16.23 -4.64 -5.16
N GLU A 165 -14.93 -4.77 -5.03
CA GLU A 165 -14.23 -4.71 -3.73
C GLU A 165 -14.36 -3.31 -3.10
N ALA A 166 -14.15 -2.26 -3.89
CA ALA A 166 -14.29 -0.87 -3.44
C ALA A 166 -15.71 -0.58 -2.98
N LYS A 167 -16.72 -0.99 -3.76
CA LYS A 167 -18.14 -0.90 -3.42
C LYS A 167 -18.46 -1.63 -2.12
N SER A 168 -18.12 -2.91 -2.05
CA SER A 168 -18.41 -3.77 -0.90
C SER A 168 -17.79 -3.22 0.39
N LEU A 169 -16.51 -2.88 0.37
CA LEU A 169 -15.79 -2.35 1.53
C LEU A 169 -16.29 -0.96 1.93
N SER A 170 -16.61 -0.09 0.98
CA SER A 170 -17.16 1.24 1.28
C SER A 170 -18.56 1.16 1.87
N LEU A 171 -19.43 0.33 1.35
CA LEU A 171 -20.75 0.08 1.93
C LEU A 171 -20.64 -0.48 3.34
N ALA A 172 -19.79 -1.49 3.55
CA ALA A 172 -19.57 -2.07 4.87
C ALA A 172 -19.04 -1.04 5.88
N LYS A 173 -18.14 -0.15 5.43
CA LYS A 173 -17.55 0.92 6.25
C LYS A 173 -18.56 2.01 6.61
N LEU A 174 -19.51 2.32 5.74
CA LEU A 174 -20.53 3.35 5.92
C LEU A 174 -21.86 2.83 6.49
N SER A 175 -21.97 1.52 6.68
CA SER A 175 -23.18 0.88 7.26
C SER A 175 -23.23 1.06 8.77
N ASP A 176 -24.46 1.03 9.29
CA ASP A 176 -24.71 1.00 10.73
C ASP A 176 -24.27 -0.33 11.34
N GLY A 177 -23.75 -0.25 12.55
CA GLY A 177 -23.39 -1.41 13.37
C GLY A 177 -24.42 -1.71 14.47
N PRO A 178 -24.34 -2.88 15.12
CA PRO A 178 -25.25 -3.28 16.20
C PRO A 178 -24.89 -2.67 17.55
N HIS A 179 -24.10 -1.59 17.58
CA HIS A 179 -23.57 -0.98 18.79
C HIS A 179 -24.39 0.22 19.24
N ARG A 180 -24.14 0.73 20.45
CA ARG A 180 -24.84 1.89 21.03
C ARG A 180 -24.89 3.09 20.10
N PHE A 181 -23.83 3.30 19.31
CA PHE A 181 -23.76 4.31 18.28
C PHE A 181 -23.62 3.60 16.93
N PRO A 182 -24.46 3.93 15.95
CA PRO A 182 -24.61 3.08 14.76
C PRO A 182 -23.39 3.01 13.87
N ALA A 183 -22.58 4.10 13.78
CA ALA A 183 -21.45 4.14 12.84
C ALA A 183 -20.22 4.81 13.46
N PHE A 184 -19.04 4.54 12.85
CA PHE A 184 -17.78 5.23 13.13
C PHE A 184 -17.26 5.11 14.56
N TRP A 185 -17.52 3.99 15.20
CA TRP A 185 -16.95 3.67 16.50
C TRP A 185 -15.78 2.70 16.35
N GLY A 186 -14.67 3.12 16.80
CA GLY A 186 -13.50 2.28 16.71
C GLY A 186 -12.59 2.34 17.92
N PRO A 187 -11.55 1.52 17.87
CA PRO A 187 -11.30 0.39 16.98
C PRO A 187 -12.19 -0.83 17.24
N GLY A 188 -12.85 -0.89 18.40
CA GLY A 188 -13.75 -1.97 18.81
C GLY A 188 -15.24 -1.65 18.66
N TYR A 189 -15.62 -0.62 17.92
CA TYR A 189 -16.97 -0.10 17.66
C TYR A 189 -17.61 0.74 18.78
N ASP A 190 -17.25 0.58 20.04
CA ASP A 190 -18.13 1.00 21.14
C ASP A 190 -17.49 1.90 22.22
N TRP A 191 -16.23 2.31 22.06
CA TRP A 191 -15.59 3.09 23.13
C TRP A 191 -15.22 4.53 22.73
N THR A 192 -14.99 4.83 21.47
CA THR A 192 -14.68 6.20 21.02
C THR A 192 -15.07 6.44 19.57
N PRO A 193 -15.59 7.64 19.22
CA PRO A 193 -15.78 8.01 17.83
C PRO A 193 -14.46 7.97 17.05
N ASP A 194 -14.45 7.29 15.92
CA ASP A 194 -13.25 7.15 15.07
C ASP A 194 -13.39 7.99 13.79
N HIS A 195 -12.80 9.18 13.82
CA HIS A 195 -12.75 10.06 12.65
C HIS A 195 -12.00 9.43 11.46
N ASN A 196 -11.03 8.53 11.73
CA ASN A 196 -10.32 7.83 10.67
C ASN A 196 -11.24 6.84 9.96
N TRP A 197 -12.21 6.25 10.66
CA TRP A 197 -13.21 5.39 10.06
C TRP A 197 -14.04 6.15 9.03
N GLY A 198 -14.70 7.23 9.46
CA GLY A 198 -15.51 8.07 8.56
C GLY A 198 -14.66 8.70 7.44
N GLY A 199 -13.50 9.25 7.78
CA GLY A 199 -12.57 9.86 6.82
C GLY A 199 -12.10 8.88 5.74
N SER A 200 -11.71 7.65 6.11
CA SER A 200 -11.30 6.62 5.14
C SER A 200 -12.49 6.13 4.30
N GLY A 201 -13.70 6.11 4.86
CA GLY A 201 -14.93 5.84 4.11
C GLY A 201 -15.18 6.88 3.02
N MET A 202 -15.10 8.17 3.37
CA MET A 202 -15.27 9.28 2.44
C MET A 202 -14.19 9.32 1.37
N ILE A 203 -12.92 9.10 1.73
CA ILE A 203 -11.81 9.06 0.77
C ILE A 203 -12.01 7.90 -0.21
N GLY A 204 -12.38 6.72 0.27
CA GLY A 204 -12.67 5.58 -0.62
C GLY A 204 -13.75 5.89 -1.63
N LEU A 205 -14.85 6.50 -1.20
CA LEU A 205 -15.93 6.93 -2.08
C LEU A 205 -15.45 7.97 -3.10
N GLN A 206 -14.67 8.96 -2.67
CA GLN A 206 -14.06 9.96 -3.54
C GLN A 206 -13.17 9.32 -4.61
N GLU A 207 -12.33 8.35 -4.21
CA GLU A 207 -11.43 7.63 -5.13
C GLU A 207 -12.17 6.74 -6.13
N MET A 208 -13.36 6.26 -5.79
CA MET A 208 -14.23 5.55 -6.73
C MET A 208 -14.77 6.49 -7.82
N LEU A 209 -15.03 7.75 -7.46
CA LEU A 209 -15.62 8.76 -8.36
C LEU A 209 -14.59 9.47 -9.22
N LEU A 210 -13.46 9.85 -8.64
CA LEU A 210 -12.47 10.70 -9.29
C LEU A 210 -11.06 10.43 -8.78
N GLN A 211 -10.14 10.22 -9.71
CA GLN A 211 -8.70 10.13 -9.43
C GLN A 211 -7.91 11.04 -10.37
N THR A 212 -6.66 11.30 -10.01
CA THR A 212 -5.73 12.05 -10.86
C THR A 212 -4.45 11.26 -11.10
N ASN A 213 -3.91 11.37 -12.33
CA ASN A 213 -2.61 10.83 -12.70
C ASN A 213 -1.82 11.88 -13.50
N GLY A 214 -0.95 12.64 -12.82
CA GLY A 214 -0.31 13.80 -13.41
C GLY A 214 -1.31 14.85 -13.84
N THR A 215 -1.42 15.11 -15.14
CA THR A 215 -2.41 16.05 -15.73
C THR A 215 -3.72 15.38 -16.13
N GLN A 216 -3.83 14.08 -16.00
CA GLN A 216 -5.04 13.33 -16.35
C GLN A 216 -6.03 13.33 -15.19
N ILE A 217 -7.31 13.49 -15.52
CA ILE A 217 -8.43 13.29 -14.59
C ILE A 217 -9.14 12.01 -15.01
N LEU A 218 -9.24 11.07 -14.11
CA LEU A 218 -9.93 9.81 -14.30
C LEU A 218 -11.29 9.89 -13.64
N LEU A 219 -12.35 9.89 -14.44
CA LEU A 219 -13.73 9.91 -13.96
C LEU A 219 -14.26 8.49 -13.81
N PHE A 220 -14.86 8.21 -12.66
CA PHE A 220 -15.47 6.93 -12.32
C PHE A 220 -14.53 5.72 -12.43
N PRO A 221 -13.25 5.81 -12.00
CA PRO A 221 -12.26 4.76 -12.24
C PRO A 221 -12.58 3.44 -11.52
N ALA A 222 -13.42 3.49 -10.49
CA ALA A 222 -13.87 2.32 -9.73
C ALA A 222 -15.35 2.43 -9.33
N TRP A 223 -16.19 3.09 -10.15
CA TRP A 223 -17.61 3.24 -9.88
C TRP A 223 -18.42 2.13 -10.54
N PRO A 224 -19.36 1.48 -9.83
CA PRO A 224 -20.21 0.47 -10.41
C PRO A 224 -21.14 1.07 -11.47
N THR A 225 -21.40 0.29 -12.51
CA THR A 225 -22.28 0.70 -13.62
C THR A 225 -23.75 0.43 -13.36
N GLU A 226 -24.05 -0.37 -12.32
CA GLU A 226 -25.42 -0.74 -11.89
C GLU A 226 -25.56 -0.65 -10.36
#